data_aea5ca80ad7a4f0785fda2eb66f9dab2
#
_entry.id   aea5ca80ad7a4f0785fda2eb66f9dab2
#
_cell.length_a   1.000
_cell.length_b   1.000
_cell.length_c   1.000
_cell.angle_alpha   90.00
_cell.angle_beta   90.00
_cell.angle_gamma   90.00
#
_symmetry.space_group_name_H-M   'P 1'
#
loop_
_entity.id
_entity.type
_entity.pdbx_description
1 polymer ?
#
loop_
_entity_poly.entity_id
_entity_poly.type
_entity_poly.pdbx_seq_one_letter_code
_entity_poly.pdbx_strand_id
1 'polypeptide(L)'
;MTLIETVPGPARRALRAPGVRMAGLALLVAAVACADLFAGRGVTPAGVREVLLGGGDPTAEHIVLQLRLPRLLVALVAGACLGVAGLVLQSALRNPLAGPEVTGVTPGAVLGAVAATGLGLAGWESPTAVVVAACIGGFAGAGLLWLLAGRETGDPEQT
;
A
#
# COMPACT_ATOMS: atom_id res chain seq x y z
N MET A 1 -39.44 -27.62 10.63
CA MET A 1 -39.11 -26.32 10.04
C MET A 1 -37.82 -26.50 9.28
N THR A 2 -37.93 -26.92 8.01
CA THR A 2 -36.82 -27.36 7.15
C THR A 2 -36.15 -26.12 6.57
N LEU A 3 -34.92 -25.84 7.00
CA LEU A 3 -34.06 -24.83 6.39
C LEU A 3 -33.71 -25.30 4.98
N ILE A 4 -34.33 -24.72 3.96
CA ILE A 4 -33.94 -24.87 2.56
C ILE A 4 -32.58 -24.21 2.41
N GLU A 5 -31.53 -25.02 2.45
CA GLU A 5 -30.18 -24.65 2.12
C GLU A 5 -30.14 -24.29 0.63
N THR A 6 -30.22 -23.01 0.31
CA THR A 6 -30.18 -22.52 -1.07
C THR A 6 -28.80 -22.80 -1.66
N VAL A 7 -28.68 -23.90 -2.38
CA VAL A 7 -27.48 -24.23 -3.15
C VAL A 7 -27.16 -23.05 -4.06
N PRO A 8 -25.99 -22.42 -3.94
CA PRO A 8 -25.65 -21.28 -4.77
C PRO A 8 -25.59 -21.67 -6.25
N GLY A 9 -26.30 -20.92 -7.09
CA GLY A 9 -26.34 -21.15 -8.52
C GLY A 9 -24.96 -21.16 -9.19
N PRO A 10 -24.81 -21.71 -10.40
CA PRO A 10 -23.52 -21.89 -11.08
C PRO A 10 -22.71 -20.60 -11.22
N ALA A 11 -23.35 -19.46 -11.42
CA ALA A 11 -22.70 -18.14 -11.48
C ALA A 11 -22.04 -17.75 -10.14
N ARG A 12 -22.68 -18.04 -9.01
CA ARG A 12 -22.10 -17.77 -7.67
C ARG A 12 -20.96 -18.72 -7.34
N ARG A 13 -20.96 -19.95 -7.86
CA ARG A 13 -19.83 -20.89 -7.71
C ARG A 13 -18.63 -20.45 -8.54
N ALA A 14 -18.83 -19.96 -9.76
CA ALA A 14 -17.77 -19.43 -10.60
C ALA A 14 -17.06 -18.21 -9.95
N LEU A 15 -17.83 -17.28 -9.37
CA LEU A 15 -17.28 -16.12 -8.65
C LEU A 15 -16.53 -16.48 -7.34
N ARG A 16 -16.71 -17.70 -6.83
CA ARG A 16 -15.97 -18.20 -5.65
C ARG A 16 -14.66 -18.88 -6.01
N ALA A 17 -14.41 -19.18 -7.28
CA ALA A 17 -13.15 -19.75 -7.72
C ALA A 17 -11.99 -18.75 -7.44
N PRO A 18 -10.89 -19.17 -6.78
CA PRO A 18 -9.80 -18.27 -6.40
C PRO A 18 -9.20 -17.57 -7.63
N GLY A 19 -9.10 -18.24 -8.77
CA GLY A 19 -8.60 -17.66 -10.01
C GLY A 19 -9.47 -16.50 -10.53
N VAL A 20 -10.80 -16.60 -10.47
CA VAL A 20 -11.72 -15.54 -10.91
C VAL A 20 -11.60 -14.31 -10.01
N ARG A 21 -11.43 -14.51 -8.72
CA ARG A 21 -11.23 -13.37 -7.77
C ARG A 21 -9.90 -12.67 -8.00
N MET A 22 -8.83 -13.43 -8.22
CA MET A 22 -7.51 -12.86 -8.52
C MET A 22 -7.52 -12.12 -9.85
N ALA A 23 -8.16 -12.70 -10.90
CA ALA A 23 -8.31 -12.02 -12.17
C ALA A 23 -9.14 -10.73 -12.04
N GLY A 24 -10.23 -10.76 -11.26
CA GLY A 24 -11.04 -9.58 -10.98
C GLY A 24 -10.28 -8.45 -10.26
N LEU A 25 -9.47 -8.82 -9.25
CA LEU A 25 -8.62 -7.86 -8.55
C LEU A 25 -7.52 -7.29 -9.47
N ALA A 26 -6.87 -8.14 -10.27
CA ALA A 26 -5.86 -7.69 -11.23
C ALA A 26 -6.48 -6.74 -12.27
N LEU A 27 -7.66 -7.04 -12.77
CA LEU A 27 -8.39 -6.18 -13.70
C LEU A 27 -8.78 -4.84 -13.05
N LEU A 28 -9.22 -4.87 -11.80
CA LEU A 28 -9.52 -3.64 -11.03
C LEU A 28 -8.27 -2.77 -10.85
N VAL A 29 -7.14 -3.36 -10.45
CA VAL A 29 -5.88 -2.65 -10.31
C VAL A 29 -5.44 -2.06 -11.65
N ALA A 30 -5.52 -2.82 -12.74
CA ALA A 30 -5.21 -2.34 -14.08
C ALA A 30 -6.13 -1.19 -14.51
N ALA A 31 -7.43 -1.29 -14.25
CA ALA A 31 -8.41 -0.25 -14.57
C ALA A 31 -8.14 1.05 -13.79
N VAL A 32 -7.84 0.94 -12.49
CA VAL A 32 -7.48 2.12 -11.66
C VAL A 32 -6.17 2.72 -12.13
N ALA A 33 -5.16 1.90 -12.43
CA ALA A 33 -3.88 2.37 -12.97
C ALA A 33 -4.03 3.10 -14.30
N CYS A 34 -4.84 2.57 -15.21
CA CYS A 34 -5.18 3.24 -16.47
C CYS A 34 -5.93 4.55 -16.19
N ALA A 35 -6.91 4.55 -15.29
CA ALA A 35 -7.66 5.74 -14.95
C ALA A 35 -6.74 6.85 -14.38
N ASP A 36 -5.80 6.51 -13.49
CA ASP A 36 -4.82 7.47 -12.93
C ASP A 36 -3.93 8.07 -14.03
N LEU A 37 -3.49 7.23 -14.97
CA LEU A 37 -2.63 7.67 -16.06
C LEU A 37 -3.37 8.61 -17.04
N PHE A 38 -4.64 8.30 -17.36
CA PHE A 38 -5.44 9.03 -18.37
C PHE A 38 -6.29 10.16 -17.81
N ALA A 39 -6.74 10.09 -16.56
CA ALA A 39 -7.69 11.06 -15.97
C ALA A 39 -7.01 12.25 -15.24
N GLY A 40 -5.68 12.39 -15.28
CA GLY A 40 -4.97 13.49 -14.62
C GLY A 40 -5.15 14.85 -15.32
N ARG A 41 -4.98 15.93 -14.54
CA ARG A 41 -5.03 17.32 -15.07
C ARG A 41 -3.75 17.64 -15.84
N GLY A 42 -3.86 18.54 -16.83
CA GLY A 42 -2.72 19.10 -17.59
C GLY A 42 -2.39 18.40 -18.90
N VAL A 43 -2.84 17.16 -19.11
CA VAL A 43 -2.67 16.45 -20.40
C VAL A 43 -3.97 15.73 -20.73
N THR A 44 -4.44 15.87 -21.96
CA THR A 44 -5.63 15.18 -22.45
C THR A 44 -5.36 13.68 -22.63
N PRO A 45 -6.39 12.81 -22.59
CA PRO A 45 -6.20 11.38 -22.86
C PRO A 45 -5.55 11.09 -24.22
N ALA A 46 -5.83 11.91 -25.24
CA ALA A 46 -5.19 11.83 -26.53
C ALA A 46 -3.67 12.12 -26.44
N GLY A 47 -3.28 13.17 -25.71
CA GLY A 47 -1.88 13.52 -25.48
C GLY A 47 -1.13 12.43 -24.70
N VAL A 48 -1.76 11.80 -23.71
CA VAL A 48 -1.17 10.64 -23.01
C VAL A 48 -0.88 9.50 -24.00
N ARG A 49 -1.84 9.20 -24.88
CA ARG A 49 -1.67 8.16 -25.90
C ARG A 49 -0.53 8.50 -26.87
N GLU A 50 -0.43 9.76 -27.33
CA GLU A 50 0.64 10.20 -28.22
C GLU A 50 2.02 10.03 -27.57
N VAL A 51 2.17 10.43 -26.30
CA VAL A 51 3.41 10.24 -25.53
C VAL A 51 3.78 8.76 -25.42
N LEU A 52 2.83 7.89 -25.13
CA LEU A 52 3.06 6.44 -25.01
C LEU A 52 3.43 5.79 -26.35
N LEU A 53 3.06 6.42 -27.49
CA LEU A 53 3.42 5.98 -28.83
C LEU A 53 4.73 6.60 -29.35
N GLY A 54 5.44 7.37 -28.50
CA GLY A 54 6.71 7.99 -28.83
C GLY A 54 6.61 9.33 -29.57
N GLY A 55 5.43 9.98 -29.50
CA GLY A 55 5.17 11.33 -30.00
C GLY A 55 4.66 12.23 -28.88
N GLY A 56 4.19 13.43 -29.23
CA GLY A 56 3.53 14.33 -28.31
C GLY A 56 4.33 15.60 -27.99
N ASP A 57 3.66 16.52 -27.30
CA ASP A 57 4.26 17.77 -26.84
C ASP A 57 5.27 17.50 -25.69
N PRO A 58 6.44 18.16 -25.67
CA PRO A 58 7.45 18.01 -24.61
C PRO A 58 6.91 18.20 -23.20
N THR A 59 5.91 19.09 -23.03
CA THR A 59 5.26 19.31 -21.74
C THR A 59 4.42 18.09 -21.32
N ALA A 60 3.70 17.51 -22.27
CA ALA A 60 2.91 16.28 -22.03
C ALA A 60 3.82 15.09 -21.71
N GLU A 61 4.93 14.96 -22.42
CA GLU A 61 5.95 13.94 -22.19
C GLU A 61 6.51 14.04 -20.75
N HIS A 62 6.90 15.24 -20.33
CA HIS A 62 7.41 15.46 -18.98
C HIS A 62 6.37 15.09 -17.90
N ILE A 63 5.11 15.52 -18.06
CA ILE A 63 4.04 15.21 -17.10
C ILE A 63 3.77 13.71 -17.03
N VAL A 64 3.70 13.02 -18.16
CA VAL A 64 3.35 11.60 -18.20
C VAL A 64 4.51 10.74 -17.73
N LEU A 65 5.71 10.92 -18.26
CA LEU A 65 6.84 10.03 -17.99
C LEU A 65 7.59 10.37 -16.70
N GLN A 66 7.65 11.65 -16.31
CA GLN A 66 8.42 12.05 -15.12
C GLN A 66 7.58 12.30 -13.88
N LEU A 67 6.27 12.52 -14.00
CA LEU A 67 5.41 12.75 -12.86
C LEU A 67 4.40 11.61 -12.64
N ARG A 68 3.61 11.26 -13.66
CA ARG A 68 2.52 10.28 -13.49
C ARG A 68 3.03 8.84 -13.43
N LEU A 69 3.87 8.44 -14.38
CA LEU A 69 4.35 7.07 -14.47
C LEU A 69 5.15 6.64 -13.23
N PRO A 70 6.13 7.42 -12.73
CA PRO A 70 6.84 7.06 -11.51
C PRO A 70 5.93 6.98 -10.29
N ARG A 71 4.97 7.91 -10.15
CA ARG A 71 4.00 7.88 -9.06
C ARG A 71 3.14 6.62 -9.09
N LEU A 72 2.67 6.22 -10.27
CA LEU A 72 1.90 4.99 -10.46
C LEU A 72 2.73 3.75 -10.08
N LEU A 73 3.99 3.68 -10.56
CA LEU A 73 4.88 2.57 -10.24
C LEU A 73 5.15 2.47 -8.73
N VAL A 74 5.43 3.59 -8.08
CA VAL A 74 5.62 3.63 -6.62
C VAL A 74 4.37 3.15 -5.89
N ALA A 75 3.18 3.60 -6.31
CA ALA A 75 1.92 3.17 -5.70
C ALA A 75 1.68 1.65 -5.84
N LEU A 76 1.97 1.09 -7.02
CA LEU A 76 1.85 -0.35 -7.27
C LEU A 76 2.83 -1.17 -6.42
N VAL A 77 4.10 -0.74 -6.36
CA VAL A 77 5.13 -1.42 -5.57
C VAL A 77 4.82 -1.31 -4.07
N ALA A 78 4.47 -0.12 -3.59
CA ALA A 78 4.13 0.08 -2.19
C ALA A 78 2.89 -0.74 -1.78
N GLY A 79 1.85 -0.76 -2.62
CA GLY A 79 0.66 -1.58 -2.39
C GLY A 79 0.96 -3.08 -2.36
N ALA A 80 1.82 -3.56 -3.26
CA ALA A 80 2.26 -4.95 -3.27
C ALA A 80 3.07 -5.30 -2.00
N CYS A 81 4.01 -4.45 -1.60
CA CYS A 81 4.78 -4.63 -0.37
C CYS A 81 3.89 -4.67 0.89
N LEU A 82 2.92 -3.75 0.98
CA LEU A 82 1.97 -3.73 2.10
C LEU A 82 1.09 -4.99 2.10
N GLY A 83 0.65 -5.45 0.94
CA GLY A 83 -0.12 -6.70 0.83
C GLY A 83 0.67 -7.92 1.31
N VAL A 84 1.94 -8.05 0.91
CA VAL A 84 2.82 -9.13 1.37
C VAL A 84 3.09 -9.00 2.87
N ALA A 85 3.39 -7.80 3.37
CA ALA A 85 3.63 -7.57 4.79
C ALA A 85 2.40 -7.93 5.63
N GLY A 86 1.19 -7.54 5.18
CA GLY A 86 -0.06 -7.91 5.84
C GLY A 86 -0.25 -9.43 5.88
N LEU A 87 -0.02 -10.13 4.77
CA LEU A 87 -0.13 -11.58 4.70
C LEU A 87 0.85 -12.29 5.65
N VAL A 88 2.11 -11.83 5.70
CA VAL A 88 3.13 -12.38 6.60
C VAL A 88 2.74 -12.17 8.07
N LEU A 89 2.29 -10.96 8.43
CA LEU A 89 1.85 -10.66 9.80
C LEU A 89 0.64 -11.50 10.22
N GLN A 90 -0.38 -11.62 9.36
CA GLN A 90 -1.55 -12.45 9.62
C GLN A 90 -1.18 -13.91 9.83
N SER A 91 -0.23 -14.42 9.03
CA SER A 91 0.25 -15.80 9.13
C SER A 91 1.07 -16.03 10.40
N ALA A 92 1.97 -15.10 10.73
CA ALA A 92 2.87 -15.21 11.89
C ALA A 92 2.09 -15.10 13.21
N LEU A 93 1.15 -14.16 13.28
CA LEU A 93 0.34 -13.94 14.49
C LEU A 93 -0.93 -14.80 14.53
N ARG A 94 -1.20 -15.59 13.49
CA ARG A 94 -2.43 -16.38 13.31
C ARG A 94 -3.70 -15.58 13.58
N ASN A 95 -3.66 -14.30 13.24
CA ASN A 95 -4.74 -13.37 13.45
C ASN A 95 -5.05 -12.61 12.15
N PRO A 96 -6.26 -12.77 11.56
CA PRO A 96 -6.63 -12.11 10.32
C PRO A 96 -6.77 -10.58 10.45
N LEU A 97 -6.79 -10.04 11.66
CA LEU A 97 -6.85 -8.60 11.93
C LEU A 97 -5.45 -7.98 12.08
N ALA A 98 -4.38 -8.78 12.02
CA ALA A 98 -3.03 -8.26 12.13
C ALA A 98 -2.65 -7.53 10.83
N GLY A 99 -2.09 -6.34 11.00
CA GLY A 99 -1.61 -5.50 9.91
C GLY A 99 -0.49 -4.57 10.37
N PRO A 100 0.27 -3.97 9.45
CA PRO A 100 1.35 -3.05 9.79
C PRO A 100 0.86 -1.81 10.55
N GLU A 101 -0.41 -1.46 10.44
CA GLU A 101 -1.00 -0.34 11.17
C GLU A 101 -1.06 -0.59 12.69
N VAL A 102 -1.39 -1.84 13.09
CA VAL A 102 -1.54 -2.23 14.51
C VAL A 102 -0.21 -2.62 15.15
N THR A 103 0.82 -2.89 14.36
CA THR A 103 2.16 -3.28 14.87
C THR A 103 3.06 -2.08 15.16
N GLY A 104 2.57 -0.85 15.03
CA GLY A 104 3.35 0.36 15.27
C GLY A 104 4.29 0.76 14.12
N VAL A 105 4.45 -0.08 13.08
CA VAL A 105 5.34 0.21 11.94
C VAL A 105 4.84 1.42 11.16
N THR A 106 3.57 1.42 10.75
CA THR A 106 3.00 2.50 9.94
C THR A 106 2.97 3.84 10.69
N PRO A 107 2.44 3.95 11.93
CA PRO A 107 2.46 5.23 12.65
C PRO A 107 3.88 5.69 12.97
N GLY A 108 4.80 4.78 13.26
CA GLY A 108 6.20 5.11 13.45
C GLY A 108 6.87 5.66 12.20
N ALA A 109 6.62 5.06 11.03
CA ALA A 109 7.13 5.54 9.76
C ALA A 109 6.59 6.93 9.38
N VAL A 110 5.29 7.17 9.60
CA VAL A 110 4.69 8.49 9.39
C VAL A 110 5.31 9.53 10.31
N LEU A 111 5.49 9.20 11.59
CA LEU A 111 6.12 10.10 12.55
C LEU A 111 7.56 10.44 12.14
N GLY A 112 8.35 9.45 11.71
CA GLY A 112 9.69 9.64 11.20
C GLY A 112 9.75 10.55 9.98
N ALA A 113 8.86 10.34 9.00
CA ALA A 113 8.77 11.18 7.80
C ALA A 113 8.39 12.63 8.14
N VAL A 114 7.38 12.82 9.00
CA VAL A 114 6.93 14.15 9.43
C VAL A 114 8.01 14.85 10.24
N ALA A 115 8.74 14.14 11.12
CA ALA A 115 9.84 14.70 11.87
C ALA A 115 10.98 15.17 10.95
N ALA A 116 11.33 14.39 9.93
CA ALA A 116 12.36 14.76 8.95
C ALA A 116 12.01 16.07 8.21
N THR A 117 10.76 16.21 7.78
CA THR A 117 10.30 17.39 7.03
C THR A 117 9.97 18.59 7.93
N GLY A 118 9.48 18.35 9.16
CA GLY A 118 9.00 19.39 10.06
C GLY A 118 10.06 20.01 10.96
N LEU A 119 11.15 19.30 11.26
CA LEU A 119 12.21 19.82 12.13
C LEU A 119 13.19 20.76 11.43
N GLY A 120 13.10 20.92 10.11
CA GLY A 120 13.93 21.85 9.34
C GLY A 120 15.44 21.58 9.48
N LEU A 121 15.84 20.34 9.73
CA LEU A 121 17.23 19.96 9.86
C LEU A 121 17.90 20.05 8.49
N ALA A 122 18.97 20.83 8.38
CA ALA A 122 19.70 21.00 7.13
C ALA A 122 20.10 19.64 6.53
N GLY A 123 19.72 19.40 5.26
CA GLY A 123 19.96 18.14 4.56
C GLY A 123 18.89 17.05 4.74
N TRP A 124 17.91 17.22 5.63
CA TRP A 124 16.81 16.27 5.84
C TRP A 124 15.59 16.53 4.94
N GLU A 125 15.63 17.58 4.12
CA GLU A 125 14.60 17.90 3.13
C GLU A 125 14.69 17.05 1.85
N SER A 126 15.79 16.29 1.69
CA SER A 126 15.96 15.43 0.54
C SER A 126 14.98 14.24 0.59
N PRO A 127 14.43 13.80 -0.55
CA PRO A 127 13.54 12.63 -0.60
C PRO A 127 14.14 11.37 0.05
N THR A 128 15.45 11.19 -0.09
CA THR A 128 16.18 10.06 0.48
C THR A 128 16.21 10.13 2.01
N ALA A 129 16.44 11.31 2.59
CA ALA A 129 16.45 11.49 4.03
C ALA A 129 15.07 11.22 4.66
N VAL A 130 13.99 11.66 3.99
CA VAL A 130 12.62 11.36 4.42
C VAL A 130 12.34 9.86 4.43
N VAL A 131 12.78 9.13 3.40
CA VAL A 131 12.63 7.66 3.33
C VAL A 131 13.42 6.99 4.45
N VAL A 132 14.67 7.38 4.71
CA VAL A 132 15.49 6.83 5.78
C VAL A 132 14.86 7.12 7.15
N ALA A 133 14.38 8.34 7.38
CA ALA A 133 13.69 8.70 8.62
C ALA A 133 12.39 7.91 8.82
N ALA A 134 11.62 7.69 7.76
CA ALA A 134 10.44 6.83 7.80
C ALA A 134 10.79 5.38 8.16
N CYS A 135 11.84 4.82 7.58
CA CYS A 135 12.31 3.48 7.92
C CYS A 135 12.72 3.38 9.40
N ILE A 136 13.55 4.33 9.87
CA ILE A 136 13.97 4.38 11.28
C ILE A 136 12.75 4.51 12.20
N GLY A 137 11.83 5.41 11.89
CA GLY A 137 10.59 5.60 12.64
C GLY A 137 9.73 4.34 12.69
N GLY A 138 9.61 3.63 11.57
CA GLY A 138 8.86 2.37 11.49
C GLY A 138 9.45 1.28 12.38
N PHE A 139 10.77 1.08 12.34
CA PHE A 139 11.46 0.13 13.23
C PHE A 139 11.37 0.54 14.69
N ALA A 140 11.53 1.84 14.99
CA ALA A 140 11.41 2.35 16.34
C ALA A 140 9.99 2.17 16.91
N GLY A 141 8.96 2.43 16.11
CA GLY A 141 7.56 2.23 16.49
C GLY A 141 7.23 0.78 16.78
N ALA A 142 7.67 -0.14 15.91
CA ALA A 142 7.50 -1.57 16.14
C ALA A 142 8.25 -2.05 17.38
N GLY A 143 9.51 -1.61 17.55
CA GLY A 143 10.33 -1.95 18.71
C GLY A 143 9.74 -1.44 20.02
N LEU A 144 9.24 -0.22 20.03
CA LEU A 144 8.58 0.36 21.19
C LEU A 144 7.32 -0.43 21.58
N LEU A 145 6.49 -0.78 20.60
CA LEU A 145 5.29 -1.56 20.86
C LEU A 145 5.65 -2.95 21.41
N TRP A 146 6.68 -3.59 20.84
CA TRP A 146 7.15 -4.90 21.31
C TRP A 146 7.70 -4.84 22.75
N LEU A 147 8.45 -3.79 23.09
CA LEU A 147 8.97 -3.58 24.45
C LEU A 147 7.84 -3.33 25.46
N LEU A 148 6.80 -2.59 25.07
CA LEU A 148 5.66 -2.35 25.94
C LEU A 148 4.82 -3.62 26.14
N ALA A 149 4.53 -4.36 25.07
CA ALA A 149 3.77 -5.60 25.12
C ALA A 149 4.51 -6.71 25.91
N GLY A 150 5.84 -6.78 25.78
CA GLY A 150 6.66 -7.76 26.50
C GLY A 150 6.75 -7.53 28.01
N ARG A 151 6.44 -6.33 28.49
CA ARG A 151 6.43 -6.02 29.93
C ARG A 151 5.18 -6.53 30.66
N GLU A 152 4.07 -6.70 29.94
CA GLU A 152 2.82 -7.18 30.55
C GLU A 152 2.80 -8.71 30.74
N THR A 153 3.70 -9.45 30.09
CA THR A 153 3.81 -10.90 30.22
C THR A 153 4.75 -11.36 31.36
N GLY A 154 5.30 -10.43 32.14
CA GLY A 154 6.31 -10.67 33.17
C GLY A 154 5.80 -10.84 34.61
N ASP A 155 4.49 -10.90 34.87
CA ASP A 155 3.95 -11.10 36.22
C ASP A 155 3.17 -12.42 36.31
N PRO A 156 3.80 -13.57 36.66
CA PRO A 156 3.14 -14.85 36.83
C PRO A 156 2.49 -15.03 38.22
N GLU A 157 2.38 -13.99 39.03
CA GLU A 157 1.81 -14.10 40.37
C GLU A 157 0.48 -13.37 40.54
N GLN A 158 -0.57 -13.82 39.85
CA GLN A 158 -1.95 -13.58 40.29
C GLN A 158 -2.81 -14.79 39.93
N THR A 159 -2.63 -15.89 40.63
CA THR A 159 -3.68 -16.91 40.87
C THR A 159 -3.94 -17.04 42.35
#